data_a24806efa592c357984b933f48db28dd
#
_entry.id   a24806efa592c357984b933f48db28dd
#
_cell.length_a   1.000
_cell.length_b   1.000
_cell.length_c   1.000
_cell.angle_alpha   90.00
_cell.angle_beta   90.00
_cell.angle_gamma   90.00
#
_symmetry.space_group_name_H-M   'P 1'
#
loop_
_entity.id
_entity.type
_entity.pdbx_description
1 polymer ?
#
loop_
_entity_poly.entity_id
_entity_poly.type
_entity_poly.pdbx_seq_one_letter_code
_entity_poly.pdbx_strand_id
1 'polypeptide(L)'
;TLITTVLQNVWNAIGPIIMTALTAIITGIQTFITTITPLLQAGIQNIQTIFQTAVTIISTVWNGLWNTISTVVQGAWTIIATVISTALAVIQGIIQLALAVVNGNWSAAWSAIQGIVSAVWGGIQGVVSAGIGMVSGVVSAACSTIRSVWAALWNGVGSIVSSVWGGIVGTVSNMVGRVGSVVSGIGGTVRSAVSGAGSWLVDAGRNIIQGLINGITGMVGSLYSSITNALSGLVDKAKNALGIHSPSRVFRDEVG
;
A
#
# COMPACT_ATOMS: atom_id res chain seq x y z
N THR A 1 -50.45 37.92 39.87
CA THR A 1 -50.62 36.52 40.35
C THR A 1 -51.23 35.63 39.28
N LEU A 2 -52.32 36.01 38.58
CA LEU A 2 -52.94 35.17 37.54
C LEU A 2 -51.99 34.96 36.33
N ILE A 3 -51.33 36.03 35.85
CA ILE A 3 -50.40 36.02 34.74
C ILE A 3 -49.17 35.11 35.04
N THR A 4 -48.63 35.19 36.25
CA THR A 4 -47.49 34.39 36.68
C THR A 4 -47.83 32.89 36.69
N THR A 5 -49.04 32.55 37.16
CA THR A 5 -49.52 31.19 37.21
C THR A 5 -49.77 30.63 35.81
N VAL A 6 -50.32 31.44 34.90
CA VAL A 6 -50.52 31.04 33.48
C VAL A 6 -49.16 30.82 32.79
N LEU A 7 -48.19 31.75 32.95
CA LEU A 7 -46.86 31.61 32.39
C LEU A 7 -46.13 30.37 32.94
N GLN A 8 -46.29 30.07 34.22
CA GLN A 8 -45.66 28.91 34.85
C GLN A 8 -46.29 27.60 34.36
N ASN A 9 -47.59 27.56 34.16
CA ASN A 9 -48.26 26.41 33.58
C ASN A 9 -47.88 26.17 32.11
N VAL A 10 -47.79 27.24 31.33
CA VAL A 10 -47.29 27.18 29.94
C VAL A 10 -45.85 26.68 29.90
N TRP A 11 -44.97 27.21 30.77
CA TRP A 11 -43.58 26.77 30.83
C TRP A 11 -43.45 25.32 31.29
N ASN A 12 -44.22 24.87 32.26
CA ASN A 12 -44.23 23.48 32.72
C ASN A 12 -44.73 22.51 31.64
N ALA A 13 -45.58 22.95 30.73
CA ALA A 13 -46.06 22.16 29.61
C ALA A 13 -45.09 22.14 28.43
N ILE A 14 -44.49 23.29 28.08
CA ILE A 14 -43.64 23.45 26.87
C ILE A 14 -42.16 23.22 27.19
N GLY A 15 -41.70 23.58 28.38
CA GLY A 15 -40.30 23.46 28.80
C GLY A 15 -39.71 22.07 28.60
N PRO A 16 -40.37 20.99 29.07
CA PRO A 16 -39.88 19.62 28.84
C PRO A 16 -39.76 19.25 27.37
N ILE A 17 -40.70 19.73 26.53
CA ILE A 17 -40.69 19.46 25.08
C ILE A 17 -39.48 20.12 24.42
N ILE A 18 -39.25 21.42 24.78
CA ILE A 18 -38.07 22.15 24.28
C ILE A 18 -36.78 21.50 24.74
N MET A 19 -36.67 21.14 26.02
CA MET A 19 -35.46 20.47 26.54
C MET A 19 -35.20 19.10 25.88
N THR A 20 -36.25 18.34 25.63
CA THR A 20 -36.14 17.06 24.93
C THR A 20 -35.65 17.26 23.49
N ALA A 21 -36.20 18.25 22.79
CA ALA A 21 -35.77 18.58 21.42
C ALA A 21 -34.32 19.06 21.37
N LEU A 22 -33.92 19.94 22.28
CA LEU A 22 -32.52 20.41 22.38
C LEU A 22 -31.58 19.28 22.70
N THR A 23 -31.91 18.41 23.63
CA THR A 23 -31.09 17.24 23.98
C THR A 23 -30.96 16.31 22.81
N ALA A 24 -32.02 16.07 22.05
CA ALA A 24 -31.99 15.25 20.84
C ALA A 24 -31.06 15.85 19.77
N ILE A 25 -31.11 17.16 19.55
CA ILE A 25 -30.22 17.86 18.61
C ILE A 25 -28.75 17.75 19.05
N ILE A 26 -28.45 18.02 20.31
CA ILE A 26 -27.09 17.96 20.87
C ILE A 26 -26.54 16.51 20.72
N THR A 27 -27.36 15.53 21.12
CA THR A 27 -26.98 14.11 20.96
C THR A 27 -26.76 13.73 19.49
N GLY A 28 -27.59 14.24 18.58
CA GLY A 28 -27.42 14.04 17.14
C GLY A 28 -26.10 14.61 16.62
N ILE A 29 -25.74 15.83 17.01
CA ILE A 29 -24.49 16.50 16.64
C ILE A 29 -23.28 15.72 17.20
N GLN A 30 -23.30 15.37 18.48
CA GLN A 30 -22.23 14.61 19.11
C GLN A 30 -22.04 13.25 18.42
N THR A 31 -23.15 12.62 18.10
CA THR A 31 -23.19 11.36 17.34
C THR A 31 -22.52 11.50 15.98
N PHE A 32 -22.86 12.53 15.23
CA PHE A 32 -22.28 12.82 13.92
C PHE A 32 -20.75 13.02 14.03
N ILE A 33 -20.30 13.85 14.98
CA ILE A 33 -18.88 14.12 15.19
C ILE A 33 -18.12 12.83 15.53
N THR A 34 -18.61 12.05 16.48
CA THR A 34 -17.94 10.79 16.89
C THR A 34 -17.91 9.74 15.80
N THR A 35 -18.84 9.79 14.85
CA THR A 35 -18.88 8.86 13.70
C THR A 35 -17.94 9.31 12.57
N ILE A 36 -17.87 10.61 12.29
CA ILE A 36 -17.09 11.14 11.16
C ILE A 36 -15.60 11.26 11.49
N THR A 37 -15.25 11.62 12.72
CA THR A 37 -13.83 11.83 13.09
C THR A 37 -12.92 10.63 12.78
N PRO A 38 -13.26 9.38 13.16
CA PRO A 38 -12.40 8.24 12.83
C PRO A 38 -12.30 7.95 11.33
N LEU A 39 -13.37 8.24 10.55
CA LEU A 39 -13.35 8.08 9.10
C LEU A 39 -12.41 9.10 8.44
N LEU A 40 -12.45 10.35 8.90
CA LEU A 40 -11.52 11.39 8.42
C LEU A 40 -10.08 11.08 8.79
N GLN A 41 -9.83 10.62 10.01
CA GLN A 41 -8.50 10.20 10.45
C GLN A 41 -7.97 9.03 9.61
N ALA A 42 -8.78 8.01 9.36
CA ALA A 42 -8.40 6.90 8.49
C ALA A 42 -8.12 7.38 7.06
N GLY A 43 -8.92 8.30 6.52
CA GLY A 43 -8.68 8.92 5.23
C GLY A 43 -7.34 9.65 5.16
N ILE A 44 -7.01 10.46 6.16
CA ILE A 44 -5.73 11.17 6.26
C ILE A 44 -4.56 10.18 6.35
N GLN A 45 -4.67 9.13 7.18
CA GLN A 45 -3.65 8.11 7.29
C GLN A 45 -3.42 7.37 5.97
N ASN A 46 -4.48 7.06 5.24
CA ASN A 46 -4.37 6.43 3.92
C ASN A 46 -3.64 7.34 2.92
N ILE A 47 -3.95 8.65 2.90
CA ILE A 47 -3.23 9.63 2.09
C ILE A 47 -1.74 9.67 2.47
N GLN A 48 -1.41 9.71 3.75
CA GLN A 48 -0.02 9.68 4.23
C GLN A 48 0.69 8.40 3.78
N THR A 49 0.05 7.24 3.88
CA THR A 49 0.59 5.95 3.43
C THR A 49 0.89 5.97 1.92
N ILE A 50 -0.03 6.52 1.12
CA ILE A 50 0.17 6.66 -0.33
C ILE A 50 1.39 7.54 -0.62
N PHE A 51 1.50 8.69 0.04
CA PHE A 51 2.63 9.59 -0.13
C PHE A 51 3.96 8.93 0.27
N GLN A 52 4.00 8.28 1.43
CA GLN A 52 5.20 7.58 1.90
C GLN A 52 5.60 6.45 0.95
N THR A 53 4.64 5.68 0.46
CA THR A 53 4.89 4.63 -0.53
C THR A 53 5.44 5.22 -1.82
N ALA A 54 4.87 6.31 -2.33
CA ALA A 54 5.36 6.98 -3.53
C ALA A 54 6.80 7.50 -3.35
N VAL A 55 7.11 8.14 -2.23
CA VAL A 55 8.48 8.62 -1.91
C VAL A 55 9.45 7.44 -1.83
N THR A 56 9.05 6.34 -1.20
CA THR A 56 9.87 5.12 -1.12
C THR A 56 10.16 4.54 -2.49
N ILE A 57 9.17 4.46 -3.37
CA ILE A 57 9.33 3.98 -4.74
C ILE A 57 10.27 4.89 -5.53
N ILE A 58 10.06 6.21 -5.48
CA ILE A 58 10.92 7.19 -6.17
C ILE A 58 12.37 7.03 -5.70
N SER A 59 12.60 7.00 -4.39
CA SER A 59 13.94 6.83 -3.81
C SER A 59 14.58 5.50 -4.22
N THR A 60 13.80 4.41 -4.23
CA THR A 60 14.26 3.08 -4.62
C THR A 60 14.68 3.05 -6.10
N VAL A 61 13.86 3.61 -6.98
CA VAL A 61 14.17 3.73 -8.41
C VAL A 61 15.39 4.61 -8.64
N TRP A 62 15.46 5.76 -7.98
CA TRP A 62 16.59 6.68 -8.07
C TRP A 62 17.90 6.00 -7.65
N ASN A 63 17.92 5.34 -6.51
CA ASN A 63 19.10 4.62 -6.03
C ASN A 63 19.46 3.44 -6.94
N GLY A 64 18.46 2.72 -7.47
CA GLY A 64 18.67 1.65 -8.43
C GLY A 64 19.31 2.14 -9.73
N LEU A 65 18.86 3.28 -10.26
CA LEU A 65 19.44 3.93 -11.43
C LEU A 65 20.89 4.37 -11.16
N TRP A 66 21.15 4.98 -10.00
CA TRP A 66 22.50 5.41 -9.61
C TRP A 66 23.47 4.24 -9.47
N ASN A 67 23.01 3.13 -8.86
CA ASN A 67 23.79 1.89 -8.77
C ASN A 67 24.09 1.31 -10.15
N THR A 68 23.12 1.33 -11.05
CA THR A 68 23.30 0.88 -12.43
C THR A 68 24.33 1.74 -13.18
N ILE A 69 24.22 3.07 -13.09
CA ILE A 69 25.19 4.00 -13.70
C ILE A 69 26.59 3.75 -13.13
N SER A 70 26.71 3.63 -11.81
CA SER A 70 28.00 3.35 -11.15
C SER A 70 28.62 2.04 -11.64
N THR A 71 27.82 0.97 -11.75
CA THR A 71 28.26 -0.34 -12.27
C THR A 71 28.78 -0.23 -13.71
N VAL A 72 28.07 0.49 -14.57
CA VAL A 72 28.46 0.71 -15.96
C VAL A 72 29.75 1.51 -16.06
N VAL A 73 29.85 2.61 -15.30
CA VAL A 73 31.06 3.45 -15.29
C VAL A 73 32.28 2.70 -14.77
N GLN A 74 32.13 1.94 -13.68
CA GLN A 74 33.22 1.10 -13.13
C GLN A 74 33.63 -0.01 -14.11
N GLY A 75 32.66 -0.67 -14.74
CA GLY A 75 32.92 -1.69 -15.75
C GLY A 75 33.66 -1.12 -16.97
N ALA A 76 33.19 0.02 -17.48
CA ALA A 76 33.84 0.71 -18.58
C ALA A 76 35.27 1.14 -18.23
N TRP A 77 35.49 1.67 -17.02
CA TRP A 77 36.81 2.03 -16.53
C TRP A 77 37.75 0.80 -16.46
N THR A 78 37.25 -0.32 -15.95
CA THR A 78 38.00 -1.58 -15.88
C THR A 78 38.40 -2.06 -17.28
N ILE A 79 37.48 -1.99 -18.24
CA ILE A 79 37.79 -2.34 -19.65
C ILE A 79 38.87 -1.42 -20.21
N ILE A 80 38.74 -0.10 -20.06
CA ILE A 80 39.74 0.86 -20.54
C ILE A 80 41.10 0.59 -19.90
N ALA A 81 41.18 0.42 -18.58
CA ALA A 81 42.39 0.12 -17.86
C ALA A 81 43.04 -1.21 -18.36
N THR A 82 42.25 -2.23 -18.61
CA THR A 82 42.70 -3.51 -19.13
C THR A 82 43.28 -3.36 -20.55
N VAL A 83 42.59 -2.61 -21.42
CA VAL A 83 43.08 -2.36 -22.79
C VAL A 83 44.41 -1.61 -22.77
N ILE A 84 44.50 -0.52 -21.95
CA ILE A 84 45.73 0.26 -21.83
C ILE A 84 46.89 -0.60 -21.30
N SER A 85 46.66 -1.35 -20.22
CA SER A 85 47.70 -2.21 -19.63
C SER A 85 48.17 -3.30 -20.61
N THR A 86 47.24 -3.88 -21.35
CA THR A 86 47.52 -4.86 -22.40
C THR A 86 48.38 -4.23 -23.53
N ALA A 87 48.00 -3.03 -24.00
CA ALA A 87 48.72 -2.33 -25.02
C ALA A 87 50.19 -2.01 -24.59
N LEU A 88 50.34 -1.53 -23.33
CA LEU A 88 51.69 -1.29 -22.77
C LEU A 88 52.50 -2.56 -22.67
N ALA A 89 51.93 -3.71 -22.25
CA ALA A 89 52.60 -5.00 -22.18
C ALA A 89 53.05 -5.45 -23.59
N VAL A 90 52.20 -5.29 -24.60
CA VAL A 90 52.51 -5.59 -25.99
C VAL A 90 53.64 -4.74 -26.51
N ILE A 91 53.60 -3.42 -26.27
CA ILE A 91 54.68 -2.49 -26.68
C ILE A 91 56.01 -2.88 -26.02
N GLN A 92 56.01 -3.17 -24.71
CA GLN A 92 57.18 -3.63 -24.00
C GLN A 92 57.71 -4.96 -24.58
N GLY A 93 56.83 -5.90 -24.91
CA GLY A 93 57.17 -7.16 -25.55
C GLY A 93 57.79 -6.99 -26.94
N ILE A 94 57.25 -6.01 -27.73
CA ILE A 94 57.81 -5.69 -29.06
C ILE A 94 59.22 -5.10 -28.92
N ILE A 95 59.47 -4.20 -27.97
CA ILE A 95 60.77 -3.65 -27.69
C ILE A 95 61.76 -4.74 -27.29
N GLN A 96 61.36 -5.65 -26.39
CA GLN A 96 62.18 -6.76 -25.97
C GLN A 96 62.49 -7.71 -27.13
N LEU A 97 61.51 -8.00 -27.99
CA LEU A 97 61.68 -8.80 -29.19
C LEU A 97 62.70 -8.16 -30.13
N ALA A 98 62.57 -6.87 -30.42
CA ALA A 98 63.48 -6.15 -31.29
C ALA A 98 64.92 -6.17 -30.74
N LEU A 99 65.12 -5.90 -29.47
CA LEU A 99 66.43 -5.98 -28.80
C LEU A 99 67.04 -7.42 -28.85
N ALA A 100 66.23 -8.45 -28.62
CA ALA A 100 66.66 -9.81 -28.67
C ALA A 100 67.11 -10.23 -30.08
N VAL A 101 66.38 -9.81 -31.12
CA VAL A 101 66.69 -10.07 -32.52
C VAL A 101 68.02 -9.36 -32.92
N VAL A 102 68.19 -8.06 -32.58
CA VAL A 102 69.40 -7.29 -32.86
C VAL A 102 70.63 -7.90 -32.19
N ASN A 103 70.48 -8.48 -31.02
CA ASN A 103 71.55 -9.14 -30.26
C ASN A 103 71.73 -10.62 -30.66
N GLY A 104 71.02 -11.14 -31.65
CA GLY A 104 71.15 -12.53 -32.10
C GLY A 104 70.60 -13.53 -31.07
N ASN A 105 69.85 -13.14 -30.06
CA ASN A 105 69.33 -13.98 -29.00
C ASN A 105 67.95 -14.53 -29.37
N TRP A 106 67.90 -15.60 -30.16
CA TRP A 106 66.66 -16.24 -30.65
C TRP A 106 65.80 -16.80 -29.54
N SER A 107 66.39 -17.29 -28.44
CA SER A 107 65.66 -17.78 -27.28
C SER A 107 64.86 -16.66 -26.58
N ALA A 108 65.53 -15.50 -26.36
CA ALA A 108 64.88 -14.33 -25.79
C ALA A 108 63.82 -13.74 -26.74
N ALA A 109 64.10 -13.76 -28.07
CA ALA A 109 63.09 -13.33 -29.07
C ALA A 109 61.83 -14.19 -29.02
N TRP A 110 61.98 -15.53 -28.92
CA TRP A 110 60.84 -16.45 -28.79
C TRP A 110 60.07 -16.24 -27.49
N SER A 111 60.74 -16.02 -26.36
CA SER A 111 60.12 -15.71 -25.08
C SER A 111 59.35 -14.39 -25.13
N ALA A 112 59.83 -13.39 -25.80
CA ALA A 112 59.14 -12.12 -26.00
C ALA A 112 57.84 -12.31 -26.81
N ILE A 113 57.85 -13.10 -27.86
CA ILE A 113 56.65 -13.46 -28.65
C ILE A 113 55.62 -14.15 -27.76
N GLN A 114 56.02 -15.14 -26.97
CA GLN A 114 55.13 -15.81 -26.02
C GLN A 114 54.53 -14.84 -25.00
N GLY A 115 55.33 -13.90 -24.49
CA GLY A 115 54.88 -12.83 -23.59
C GLY A 115 53.83 -11.94 -24.22
N ILE A 116 54.03 -11.51 -25.48
CA ILE A 116 53.05 -10.72 -26.24
C ILE A 116 51.74 -11.48 -26.41
N VAL A 117 51.79 -12.75 -26.85
CA VAL A 117 50.59 -13.57 -27.03
C VAL A 117 49.83 -13.73 -25.70
N SER A 118 50.57 -14.03 -24.62
CA SER A 118 49.98 -14.15 -23.28
C SER A 118 49.34 -12.86 -22.79
N ALA A 119 49.97 -11.70 -23.02
CA ALA A 119 49.44 -10.40 -22.67
C ALA A 119 48.14 -10.09 -23.44
N VAL A 120 48.12 -10.34 -24.75
CA VAL A 120 46.93 -10.17 -25.59
C VAL A 120 45.80 -11.07 -25.14
N TRP A 121 46.08 -12.34 -24.88
CA TRP A 121 45.09 -13.31 -24.43
C TRP A 121 44.53 -12.93 -23.06
N GLY A 122 45.39 -12.55 -22.12
CA GLY A 122 44.98 -12.06 -20.80
C GLY A 122 44.12 -10.78 -20.89
N GLY A 123 44.49 -9.88 -21.80
CA GLY A 123 43.69 -8.67 -22.08
C GLY A 123 42.29 -8.98 -22.60
N ILE A 124 42.17 -9.92 -23.55
CA ILE A 124 40.88 -10.38 -24.08
C ILE A 124 40.04 -10.98 -22.97
N GLN A 125 40.61 -11.88 -22.17
CA GLN A 125 39.90 -12.48 -21.03
C GLN A 125 39.44 -11.40 -20.01
N GLY A 126 40.30 -10.43 -19.72
CA GLY A 126 40.00 -9.32 -18.82
C GLY A 126 38.82 -8.47 -19.30
N VAL A 127 38.83 -8.08 -20.59
CA VAL A 127 37.73 -7.31 -21.20
C VAL A 127 36.43 -8.09 -21.20
N VAL A 128 36.46 -9.36 -21.60
CA VAL A 128 35.27 -10.24 -21.60
C VAL A 128 34.72 -10.42 -20.19
N SER A 129 35.57 -10.69 -19.21
CA SER A 129 35.16 -10.85 -17.80
C SER A 129 34.57 -9.56 -17.23
N ALA A 130 35.18 -8.40 -17.51
CA ALA A 130 34.68 -7.11 -17.11
C ALA A 130 33.30 -6.82 -17.75
N GLY A 131 33.15 -7.13 -19.05
CA GLY A 131 31.87 -6.99 -19.76
C GLY A 131 30.77 -7.86 -19.19
N ILE A 132 31.05 -9.13 -18.93
CA ILE A 132 30.09 -10.06 -18.30
C ILE A 132 29.75 -9.60 -16.89
N GLY A 133 30.74 -9.16 -16.10
CA GLY A 133 30.53 -8.61 -14.75
C GLY A 133 29.64 -7.38 -14.76
N MET A 134 29.84 -6.48 -15.70
CA MET A 134 29.02 -5.27 -15.88
C MET A 134 27.56 -5.65 -16.22
N VAL A 135 27.34 -6.51 -17.20
CA VAL A 135 25.98 -6.97 -17.58
C VAL A 135 25.29 -7.65 -16.40
N SER A 136 25.99 -8.58 -15.73
CA SER A 136 25.45 -9.25 -14.53
C SER A 136 25.11 -8.28 -13.42
N GLY A 137 25.96 -7.28 -13.18
CA GLY A 137 25.71 -6.22 -12.20
C GLY A 137 24.47 -5.38 -12.52
N VAL A 138 24.31 -4.95 -13.77
CA VAL A 138 23.15 -4.20 -14.24
C VAL A 138 21.87 -5.02 -14.10
N VAL A 139 21.86 -6.28 -14.52
CA VAL A 139 20.71 -7.18 -14.38
C VAL A 139 20.36 -7.39 -12.90
N SER A 140 21.35 -7.62 -12.04
CA SER A 140 21.14 -7.80 -10.60
C SER A 140 20.57 -6.55 -9.96
N ALA A 141 21.09 -5.37 -10.30
CA ALA A 141 20.57 -4.08 -9.81
C ALA A 141 19.12 -3.85 -10.26
N ALA A 142 18.79 -4.12 -11.52
CA ALA A 142 17.44 -4.00 -12.05
C ALA A 142 16.47 -4.95 -11.33
N CYS A 143 16.84 -6.23 -11.17
CA CYS A 143 16.03 -7.21 -10.44
C CYS A 143 15.82 -6.81 -8.98
N SER A 144 16.86 -6.30 -8.31
CA SER A 144 16.76 -5.80 -6.94
C SER A 144 15.79 -4.61 -6.83
N THR A 145 15.92 -3.63 -7.73
CA THR A 145 15.03 -2.46 -7.79
C THR A 145 13.58 -2.89 -8.00
N ILE A 146 13.32 -3.79 -8.96
CA ILE A 146 11.97 -4.32 -9.24
C ILE A 146 11.38 -4.99 -7.99
N ARG A 147 12.15 -5.86 -7.31
CA ARG A 147 11.69 -6.53 -6.08
C ARG A 147 11.36 -5.53 -4.97
N SER A 148 12.19 -4.52 -4.79
CA SER A 148 11.99 -3.50 -3.77
C SER A 148 10.77 -2.63 -4.04
N VAL A 149 10.55 -2.21 -5.29
CA VAL A 149 9.36 -1.48 -5.73
C VAL A 149 8.11 -2.33 -5.53
N TRP A 150 8.17 -3.60 -5.94
CA TRP A 150 7.06 -4.55 -5.75
C TRP A 150 6.70 -4.70 -4.27
N ALA A 151 7.69 -4.91 -3.41
CA ALA A 151 7.47 -5.02 -1.97
C ALA A 151 6.87 -3.73 -1.37
N ALA A 152 7.36 -2.56 -1.78
CA ALA A 152 6.83 -1.27 -1.32
C ALA A 152 5.36 -1.07 -1.72
N LEU A 153 5.00 -1.43 -2.96
CA LEU A 153 3.62 -1.37 -3.45
C LEU A 153 2.69 -2.29 -2.63
N TRP A 154 3.08 -3.55 -2.44
CA TRP A 154 2.26 -4.51 -1.70
C TRP A 154 2.12 -4.15 -0.21
N ASN A 155 3.17 -3.64 0.41
CA ASN A 155 3.10 -3.14 1.78
C ASN A 155 2.16 -1.92 1.88
N GLY A 156 2.22 -1.01 0.92
CA GLY A 156 1.30 0.13 0.84
C GLY A 156 -0.16 -0.31 0.69
N VAL A 157 -0.42 -1.21 -0.25
CA VAL A 157 -1.77 -1.78 -0.46
C VAL A 157 -2.25 -2.50 0.80
N GLY A 158 -1.42 -3.33 1.43
CA GLY A 158 -1.75 -4.04 2.66
C GLY A 158 -2.10 -3.09 3.80
N SER A 159 -1.35 -2.01 3.98
CA SER A 159 -1.63 -0.98 4.99
C SER A 159 -2.97 -0.29 4.75
N ILE A 160 -3.26 0.10 3.50
CA ILE A 160 -4.52 0.76 3.14
C ILE A 160 -5.70 -0.19 3.37
N VAL A 161 -5.61 -1.44 2.91
CA VAL A 161 -6.66 -2.44 3.12
C VAL A 161 -6.91 -2.67 4.60
N SER A 162 -5.86 -2.82 5.41
CA SER A 162 -5.99 -2.99 6.87
C SER A 162 -6.62 -1.77 7.55
N SER A 163 -6.25 -0.57 7.14
CA SER A 163 -6.83 0.69 7.65
C SER A 163 -8.31 0.80 7.31
N VAL A 164 -8.68 0.56 6.06
CA VAL A 164 -10.08 0.59 5.60
C VAL A 164 -10.90 -0.47 6.33
N TRP A 165 -10.40 -1.69 6.42
CA TRP A 165 -11.07 -2.78 7.14
C TRP A 165 -11.27 -2.46 8.63
N GLY A 166 -10.24 -1.93 9.28
CA GLY A 166 -10.34 -1.48 10.68
C GLY A 166 -11.39 -0.39 10.87
N GLY A 167 -11.46 0.58 9.95
CA GLY A 167 -12.48 1.62 9.93
C GLY A 167 -13.90 1.06 9.77
N ILE A 168 -14.09 0.11 8.86
CA ILE A 168 -15.37 -0.57 8.65
C ILE A 168 -15.79 -1.32 9.91
N VAL A 169 -14.92 -2.17 10.46
CA VAL A 169 -15.19 -2.94 11.68
C VAL A 169 -15.51 -2.02 12.85
N GLY A 170 -14.74 -0.94 13.04
CA GLY A 170 -14.99 0.06 14.08
C GLY A 170 -16.37 0.72 13.93
N THR A 171 -16.71 1.13 12.71
CA THR A 171 -18.01 1.75 12.41
C THR A 171 -19.16 0.79 12.68
N VAL A 172 -19.05 -0.46 12.24
CA VAL A 172 -20.05 -1.50 12.47
C VAL A 172 -20.23 -1.76 13.97
N SER A 173 -19.13 -1.94 14.71
CA SER A 173 -19.16 -2.18 16.16
C SER A 173 -19.84 -1.01 16.91
N ASN A 174 -19.51 0.22 16.53
CA ASN A 174 -20.14 1.42 17.11
C ASN A 174 -21.64 1.48 16.80
N MET A 175 -22.05 1.17 15.58
CA MET A 175 -23.46 1.10 15.20
C MET A 175 -24.22 0.05 15.99
N VAL A 176 -23.67 -1.16 16.10
CA VAL A 176 -24.27 -2.26 16.89
C VAL A 176 -24.39 -1.86 18.37
N GLY A 177 -23.34 -1.28 18.95
CA GLY A 177 -23.38 -0.78 20.34
C GLY A 177 -24.45 0.28 20.57
N ARG A 178 -24.65 1.20 19.62
CA ARG A 178 -25.70 2.23 19.67
C ARG A 178 -27.11 1.63 19.56
N VAL A 179 -27.27 0.70 18.63
CA VAL A 179 -28.54 -0.03 18.51
C VAL A 179 -28.86 -0.73 19.83
N GLY A 180 -27.89 -1.41 20.45
CA GLY A 180 -28.04 -2.03 21.76
C GLY A 180 -28.45 -1.02 22.85
N SER A 181 -27.85 0.16 22.89
CA SER A 181 -28.18 1.23 23.85
C SER A 181 -29.60 1.80 23.62
N VAL A 182 -29.95 2.06 22.36
CA VAL A 182 -31.30 2.53 22.00
C VAL A 182 -32.36 1.50 22.37
N VAL A 183 -32.11 0.21 22.07
CA VAL A 183 -33.01 -0.88 22.44
C VAL A 183 -33.21 -0.97 23.94
N SER A 184 -32.12 -0.89 24.71
CA SER A 184 -32.18 -0.91 26.17
C SER A 184 -32.92 0.33 26.74
N GLY A 185 -32.70 1.50 26.13
CA GLY A 185 -33.38 2.73 26.50
C GLY A 185 -34.87 2.73 26.21
N ILE A 186 -35.29 2.18 25.06
CA ILE A 186 -36.70 2.02 24.68
C ILE A 186 -37.43 1.14 25.70
N GLY A 187 -36.82 -0.01 26.09
CA GLY A 187 -37.44 -0.90 27.10
C GLY A 187 -37.67 -0.21 28.45
N GLY A 188 -36.73 0.64 28.90
CA GLY A 188 -36.86 1.46 30.11
C GLY A 188 -37.93 2.52 29.99
N THR A 189 -37.95 3.27 28.88
CA THR A 189 -38.92 4.35 28.61
C THR A 189 -40.35 3.81 28.49
N VAL A 190 -40.54 2.70 27.78
CA VAL A 190 -41.87 2.04 27.64
C VAL A 190 -42.34 1.54 28.99
N ARG A 191 -41.47 0.91 29.78
CA ARG A 191 -41.84 0.42 31.12
C ARG A 191 -42.19 1.56 32.05
N SER A 192 -41.48 2.67 32.00
CA SER A 192 -41.75 3.87 32.81
C SER A 192 -43.02 4.60 32.40
N ALA A 193 -43.29 4.71 31.09
CA ALA A 193 -44.47 5.40 30.58
C ALA A 193 -45.78 4.68 30.81
N VAL A 194 -45.71 3.37 30.98
CA VAL A 194 -46.92 2.54 30.91
C VAL A 194 -47.03 1.51 32.05
N SER A 195 -46.46 1.89 33.21
CA SER A 195 -46.50 1.03 34.42
C SER A 195 -47.90 0.72 34.98
N GLY A 196 -48.96 0.91 34.18
CA GLY A 196 -50.34 0.60 34.53
C GLY A 196 -51.23 0.06 33.42
N ALA A 197 -50.67 -0.18 32.21
CA ALA A 197 -51.49 -0.62 31.09
C ALA A 197 -51.22 -2.10 30.77
N GLY A 198 -52.19 -2.90 30.92
CA GLY A 198 -52.16 -4.39 30.85
C GLY A 198 -51.56 -5.00 29.58
N SER A 199 -52.03 -6.13 29.16
CA SER A 199 -51.45 -7.03 28.14
C SER A 199 -51.13 -6.37 26.77
N TRP A 200 -51.82 -5.30 26.37
CA TRP A 200 -51.59 -4.60 25.11
C TRP A 200 -50.16 -4.02 25.02
N LEU A 201 -49.55 -3.74 26.17
CA LEU A 201 -48.23 -3.18 26.26
C LEU A 201 -47.15 -4.24 25.92
N VAL A 202 -47.38 -5.45 26.36
CA VAL A 202 -46.49 -6.58 26.07
C VAL A 202 -46.49 -6.83 24.57
N ASP A 203 -47.66 -6.80 23.93
CA ASP A 203 -47.79 -7.05 22.50
C ASP A 203 -47.24 -5.85 21.67
N ALA A 204 -47.46 -4.59 22.11
CA ALA A 204 -46.86 -3.43 21.49
C ALA A 204 -45.34 -3.47 21.63
N GLY A 205 -44.82 -3.79 22.82
CA GLY A 205 -43.37 -3.97 23.04
C GLY A 205 -42.77 -5.10 22.19
N ARG A 206 -43.47 -6.21 22.08
CA ARG A 206 -43.04 -7.33 21.23
C ARG A 206 -42.98 -6.93 19.75
N ASN A 207 -43.99 -6.20 19.25
CA ASN A 207 -44.04 -5.72 17.88
C ASN A 207 -42.93 -4.71 17.57
N ILE A 208 -42.63 -3.80 18.52
CA ILE A 208 -41.51 -2.82 18.42
C ILE A 208 -40.17 -3.56 18.34
N ILE A 209 -39.95 -4.52 19.23
CA ILE A 209 -38.72 -5.34 19.25
C ILE A 209 -38.59 -6.17 17.98
N GLN A 210 -39.65 -6.78 17.51
CA GLN A 210 -39.66 -7.56 16.28
C GLN A 210 -39.38 -6.68 15.06
N GLY A 211 -39.95 -5.47 14.99
CA GLY A 211 -39.70 -4.50 13.95
C GLY A 211 -38.23 -4.03 13.94
N LEU A 212 -37.63 -3.86 15.11
CA LEU A 212 -36.26 -3.48 15.29
C LEU A 212 -35.29 -4.58 14.87
N ILE A 213 -35.57 -5.83 15.25
CA ILE A 213 -34.80 -7.03 14.83
C ILE A 213 -34.82 -7.14 13.30
N ASN A 214 -35.97 -6.95 12.67
CA ASN A 214 -36.13 -7.00 11.23
C ASN A 214 -35.34 -5.84 10.56
N GLY A 215 -35.38 -4.63 11.15
CA GLY A 215 -34.62 -3.47 10.70
C GLY A 215 -33.08 -3.68 10.78
N ILE A 216 -32.62 -4.23 11.90
CA ILE A 216 -31.20 -4.57 12.11
C ILE A 216 -30.75 -5.64 11.11
N THR A 217 -31.52 -6.69 10.95
CA THR A 217 -31.19 -7.78 10.02
C THR A 217 -31.12 -7.26 8.58
N GLY A 218 -32.05 -6.38 8.19
CA GLY A 218 -32.03 -5.72 6.89
C GLY A 218 -30.83 -4.78 6.71
N MET A 219 -30.46 -4.03 7.76
CA MET A 219 -29.33 -3.10 7.72
C MET A 219 -27.98 -3.84 7.71
N VAL A 220 -27.87 -4.95 8.45
CA VAL A 220 -26.69 -5.82 8.40
C VAL A 220 -26.55 -6.46 7.01
N GLY A 221 -27.65 -6.88 6.39
CA GLY A 221 -27.65 -7.39 5.02
C GLY A 221 -27.19 -6.35 4.00
N SER A 222 -27.69 -5.10 4.11
CA SER A 222 -27.27 -3.97 3.26
C SER A 222 -25.82 -3.61 3.48
N LEU A 223 -25.34 -3.64 4.72
CA LEU A 223 -23.95 -3.38 5.08
C LEU A 223 -23.01 -4.46 4.53
N TYR A 224 -23.39 -5.73 4.67
CA TYR A 224 -22.65 -6.85 4.10
C TYR A 224 -22.50 -6.72 2.57
N SER A 225 -23.60 -6.39 1.89
CA SER A 225 -23.57 -6.16 0.44
C SER A 225 -22.68 -4.96 0.06
N SER A 226 -22.73 -3.87 0.82
CA SER A 226 -21.89 -2.67 0.60
C SER A 226 -20.40 -2.99 0.81
N ILE A 227 -20.06 -3.77 1.83
CA ILE A 227 -18.70 -4.22 2.11
C ILE A 227 -18.19 -5.13 0.98
N THR A 228 -19.00 -6.10 0.56
CA THR A 228 -18.63 -7.01 -0.52
C THR A 228 -18.39 -6.27 -1.83
N ASN A 229 -19.26 -5.30 -2.17
CA ASN A 229 -19.10 -4.47 -3.36
C ASN A 229 -17.89 -3.55 -3.28
N ALA A 230 -17.61 -2.96 -2.11
CA ALA A 230 -16.43 -2.12 -1.89
C ALA A 230 -15.13 -2.94 -2.03
N LEU A 231 -15.08 -4.13 -1.43
CA LEU A 231 -13.93 -5.04 -1.52
C LEU A 231 -13.71 -5.53 -2.96
N SER A 232 -14.78 -5.92 -3.66
CA SER A 232 -14.70 -6.31 -5.07
C SER A 232 -14.17 -5.18 -5.93
N GLY A 233 -14.68 -3.95 -5.74
CA GLY A 233 -14.21 -2.77 -6.45
C GLY A 233 -12.74 -2.40 -6.15
N LEU A 234 -12.27 -2.67 -4.93
CA LEU A 234 -10.87 -2.47 -4.54
C LEU A 234 -9.94 -3.51 -5.20
N VAL A 235 -10.38 -4.78 -5.22
CA VAL A 235 -9.67 -5.88 -5.90
C VAL A 235 -9.58 -5.61 -7.40
N ASP A 236 -10.67 -5.16 -8.02
CA ASP A 236 -10.68 -4.85 -9.45
C ASP A 236 -9.80 -3.64 -9.79
N LYS A 237 -9.80 -2.60 -8.95
CA LYS A 237 -8.89 -1.46 -9.09
C LYS A 237 -7.43 -1.86 -8.90
N ALA A 238 -7.14 -2.73 -7.92
CA ALA A 238 -5.80 -3.26 -7.69
C ALA A 238 -5.34 -4.13 -8.87
N LYS A 239 -6.20 -5.01 -9.39
CA LYS A 239 -5.91 -5.81 -10.59
C LYS A 239 -5.64 -4.94 -11.81
N ASN A 240 -6.45 -3.90 -12.04
CA ASN A 240 -6.27 -2.97 -13.15
C ASN A 240 -4.99 -2.14 -12.99
N ALA A 241 -4.68 -1.65 -11.78
CA ALA A 241 -3.46 -0.89 -11.52
C ALA A 241 -2.19 -1.74 -11.66
N LEU A 242 -2.28 -3.05 -11.41
CA LEU A 242 -1.18 -4.01 -11.53
C LEU A 242 -1.10 -4.66 -12.92
N GLY A 243 -2.00 -4.31 -13.84
CA GLY A 243 -2.03 -4.89 -15.19
C GLY A 243 -2.36 -6.39 -15.21
N ILE A 244 -2.91 -6.93 -14.13
CA ILE A 244 -3.29 -8.35 -14.03
C ILE A 244 -4.63 -8.54 -14.74
N HIS A 245 -4.57 -8.73 -16.04
CA HIS A 245 -5.72 -9.17 -16.84
C HIS A 245 -5.76 -10.71 -16.78
N SER A 246 -6.95 -11.25 -16.57
CA SER A 246 -7.17 -12.69 -16.41
C SER A 246 -6.41 -13.52 -17.45
N PRO A 247 -5.67 -14.58 -17.05
CA PRO A 247 -4.91 -15.44 -17.98
C PRO A 247 -5.76 -16.10 -19.07
N SER A 248 -7.08 -16.09 -18.92
CA SER A 248 -8.00 -16.75 -19.85
C SER A 248 -8.11 -16.08 -21.23
N ARG A 249 -7.70 -14.83 -21.42
CA ARG A 249 -7.70 -14.17 -22.73
C ARG A 249 -6.45 -14.49 -23.55
N VAL A 250 -5.28 -14.45 -22.93
CA VAL A 250 -4.00 -14.79 -23.59
C VAL A 250 -3.97 -16.26 -24.00
N PHE A 251 -4.53 -17.15 -23.17
CA PHE A 251 -4.58 -18.61 -23.49
C PHE A 251 -5.59 -18.94 -24.59
N ARG A 252 -6.65 -18.14 -24.77
CA ARG A 252 -7.69 -18.38 -25.77
C ARG A 252 -7.33 -17.83 -27.14
N ASP A 253 -6.51 -16.76 -27.20
CA ASP A 253 -6.19 -16.06 -28.44
C ASP A 253 -4.84 -16.49 -29.06
N GLU A 254 -3.96 -17.19 -28.30
CA GLU A 254 -2.64 -17.64 -28.81
C GLU A 254 -2.43 -19.17 -28.82
N VAL A 255 -3.31 -19.99 -28.24
CA VAL A 255 -3.15 -21.46 -28.13
C VAL A 255 -4.38 -22.23 -28.60
N GLY A 256 -5.44 -21.54 -29.06
CA GLY A 256 -6.65 -22.15 -29.61
C GLY A 256 -6.67 -22.21 -31.13
#